data_24a94efd8e9b57ea404e6fa6471942c2
#
_entry.id   24a94efd8e9b57ea404e6fa6471942c2
#
_cell.length_a   1.000
_cell.length_b   1.000
_cell.length_c   1.000
_cell.angle_alpha   90.00
_cell.angle_beta   90.00
_cell.angle_gamma   90.00
#
_symmetry.space_group_name_H-M   'P 1'
#
loop_
_entity.id
_entity.type
_entity.pdbx_description
1 polymer ?
#
loop_
_entity_poly.entity_id
_entity_poly.type
_entity_poly.pdbx_seq_one_letter_code
_entity_poly.pdbx_strand_id
1 'polypeptide(L)'
;MKFARNILASTILTAGLTASAAHAQLIDPLIANELMVRVPSARALETCLSALSSQFGGVTVLDSVASRNTYLVSYTLGRGQTTLQVETALNTLIAKGTLVWGELNYAGQAAEGKTDSLWVSQGDIGPGQYGSQYAIDQLGLGPAHLRSTGFGVVVAILDTGVEASHPLLADSTLPNGANFVTKLPATVDQGDGADNDGDGLVDEMVGHGTFVAGLVRLVAPDAKILPVTVLDSEGVGDAFRIGKGMYYAIDHGADVLNMSLGSTYRSAIIEDAAAEAQTKGVVVVGAAGNFNVEDPREYPACDGSSFGVAAVTRLDLKAPFSNFNDKLDFSAPGHSEFVAGSTTVFDPAKSIISSVPGGGVGVWRGTSFANAFVSAGVALIRAQHPNWPNGQVPTNQIASAIEDVLATSAVPLNDLNPAYEDMLGYGRIDLAAATALGPVQPKPGDLNGDGVVGADDLSILLGSWGTCAGCNADLTFDGVVSADDLGVLLGNWG
;
A
#
# COMPACT_ATOMS: atom_id res chain seq x y z
N MET A 1 51.43 28.68 2.51
CA MET A 1 50.31 28.46 3.48
C MET A 1 49.01 29.23 3.16
N LYS A 2 48.79 29.76 1.96
CA LYS A 2 47.55 30.47 1.59
C LYS A 2 46.64 29.68 0.59
N PHE A 3 47.11 28.58 0.03
CA PHE A 3 46.34 27.80 -0.96
C PHE A 3 45.43 26.71 -0.37
N ALA A 4 45.68 26.24 0.86
CA ALA A 4 44.90 25.18 1.46
C ALA A 4 43.55 25.65 2.08
N ARG A 5 43.40 26.95 2.39
CA ARG A 5 42.18 27.49 3.00
C ARG A 5 41.03 27.73 2.01
N ASN A 6 41.33 27.98 0.74
CA ASN A 6 40.30 28.29 -0.26
C ASN A 6 39.65 27.03 -0.86
N ILE A 7 40.33 25.87 -0.80
CA ILE A 7 39.76 24.60 -1.29
C ILE A 7 38.78 24.02 -0.28
N LEU A 8 39.05 24.15 1.04
CA LEU A 8 38.14 23.68 2.08
C LEU A 8 36.84 24.48 2.15
N ALA A 9 36.91 25.82 1.95
CA ALA A 9 35.71 26.66 1.99
C ALA A 9 34.79 26.45 0.77
N SER A 10 35.35 26.13 -0.39
CA SER A 10 34.61 25.89 -1.62
C SER A 10 33.90 24.51 -1.57
N THR A 11 34.53 23.50 -0.99
CA THR A 11 33.95 22.13 -0.88
C THR A 11 32.83 22.05 0.17
N ILE A 12 32.95 22.80 1.28
CA ILE A 12 31.91 22.86 2.31
C ILE A 12 30.66 23.61 1.80
N LEU A 13 30.87 24.67 1.00
CA LEU A 13 29.75 25.46 0.47
C LEU A 13 28.98 24.72 -0.61
N THR A 14 29.65 23.93 -1.46
CA THR A 14 29.01 23.11 -2.48
C THR A 14 28.31 21.90 -1.86
N ALA A 15 28.88 21.24 -0.85
CA ALA A 15 28.24 20.15 -0.14
C ALA A 15 27.01 20.61 0.67
N GLY A 16 27.07 21.80 1.28
CA GLY A 16 25.94 22.38 2.01
C GLY A 16 24.77 22.78 1.09
N LEU A 17 25.09 23.33 -0.11
CA LEU A 17 24.08 23.71 -1.09
C LEU A 17 23.43 22.48 -1.77
N THR A 18 24.19 21.44 -2.05
CA THR A 18 23.64 20.20 -2.61
C THR A 18 22.81 19.41 -1.57
N ALA A 19 23.21 19.39 -0.31
CA ALA A 19 22.43 18.76 0.74
C ALA A 19 21.11 19.52 1.01
N SER A 20 21.12 20.86 0.98
CA SER A 20 19.89 21.64 1.16
C SER A 20 18.93 21.54 -0.05
N ALA A 21 19.47 21.46 -1.26
CA ALA A 21 18.65 21.26 -2.46
C ALA A 21 18.06 19.84 -2.54
N ALA A 22 18.86 18.83 -2.19
CA ALA A 22 18.37 17.46 -2.09
C ALA A 22 17.28 17.31 -0.99
N HIS A 23 17.44 17.98 0.14
CA HIS A 23 16.45 17.96 1.23
C HIS A 23 15.14 18.68 0.84
N ALA A 24 15.23 19.74 0.04
CA ALA A 24 14.05 20.46 -0.46
C ALA A 24 13.22 19.63 -1.48
N GLN A 25 13.84 18.65 -2.17
CA GLN A 25 13.17 17.71 -3.06
C GLN A 25 12.47 16.55 -2.33
N LEU A 26 12.76 16.33 -1.04
CA LEU A 26 12.18 15.23 -0.25
C LEU A 26 10.84 15.61 0.41
N ILE A 27 10.46 16.88 0.44
CA ILE A 27 9.22 17.33 1.09
C ILE A 27 8.12 17.39 0.05
N ASP A 28 7.02 16.70 0.31
CA ASP A 28 5.88 16.70 -0.59
C ASP A 28 5.23 18.07 -0.68
N PRO A 29 4.84 18.50 -1.90
CA PRO A 29 4.28 19.81 -2.11
C PRO A 29 2.88 19.94 -1.53
N LEU A 30 2.56 21.16 -1.08
CA LEU A 30 1.22 21.56 -0.73
C LEU A 30 0.35 21.65 -2.00
N ILE A 31 -0.85 21.05 -1.96
CA ILE A 31 -1.87 21.25 -2.99
C ILE A 31 -2.46 22.65 -2.79
N ALA A 32 -2.25 23.51 -3.79
CA ALA A 32 -2.61 24.91 -3.68
C ALA A 32 -4.12 25.12 -3.53
N ASN A 33 -4.51 25.97 -2.59
CA ASN A 33 -5.89 26.39 -2.35
C ASN A 33 -6.84 25.25 -1.90
N GLU A 34 -6.33 24.19 -1.32
CA GLU A 34 -7.10 23.09 -0.78
C GLU A 34 -6.79 22.85 0.70
N LEU A 35 -7.84 22.59 1.46
CA LEU A 35 -7.76 22.16 2.85
C LEU A 35 -8.76 21.02 3.12
N MET A 36 -8.48 20.25 4.14
CA MET A 36 -9.33 19.17 4.58
C MET A 36 -9.86 19.44 5.98
N VAL A 37 -11.12 19.06 6.22
CA VAL A 37 -11.75 19.21 7.55
C VAL A 37 -12.58 17.98 7.89
N ARG A 38 -12.51 17.55 9.15
CA ARG A 38 -13.46 16.63 9.74
C ARG A 38 -14.31 17.37 10.77
N VAL A 39 -15.61 17.29 10.62
CA VAL A 39 -16.57 17.96 11.50
C VAL A 39 -17.35 16.95 12.34
N PRO A 40 -17.79 17.30 13.56
CA PRO A 40 -18.59 16.40 14.38
C PRO A 40 -20.04 16.21 13.87
N SER A 41 -20.51 17.07 12.97
CA SER A 41 -21.85 16.98 12.37
C SER A 41 -21.99 17.85 11.12
N ALA A 42 -23.02 17.60 10.29
CA ALA A 42 -23.33 18.42 9.13
C ALA A 42 -23.57 19.91 9.48
N ARG A 43 -24.17 20.18 10.64
CA ARG A 43 -24.38 21.57 11.11
C ARG A 43 -23.05 22.26 11.44
N ALA A 44 -22.07 21.54 11.94
CA ALA A 44 -20.73 22.07 12.21
C ALA A 44 -20.00 22.43 10.92
N LEU A 45 -20.28 21.75 9.81
CA LEU A 45 -19.74 22.10 8.49
C LEU A 45 -20.19 23.50 8.07
N GLU A 46 -21.48 23.82 8.16
CA GLU A 46 -21.99 25.17 7.80
C GLU A 46 -21.30 26.25 8.63
N THR A 47 -21.12 26.00 9.93
CA THR A 47 -20.41 26.92 10.83
C THR A 47 -18.94 27.07 10.43
N CYS A 48 -18.27 25.97 10.07
CA CYS A 48 -16.89 25.98 9.60
C CYS A 48 -16.75 26.78 8.30
N LEU A 49 -17.55 26.46 7.28
CA LEU A 49 -17.52 27.15 5.98
C LEU A 49 -17.82 28.66 6.13
N SER A 50 -18.77 29.02 6.96
CA SER A 50 -19.09 30.44 7.25
C SER A 50 -17.92 31.16 7.92
N ALA A 51 -17.26 30.53 8.87
CA ALA A 51 -16.10 31.10 9.56
C ALA A 51 -14.90 31.27 8.64
N LEU A 52 -14.63 30.28 7.78
CA LEU A 52 -13.56 30.37 6.76
C LEU A 52 -13.88 31.44 5.70
N SER A 53 -15.12 31.48 5.20
CA SER A 53 -15.59 32.47 4.21
C SER A 53 -15.52 33.92 4.72
N SER A 54 -15.54 34.12 6.03
CA SER A 54 -15.37 35.46 6.62
C SER A 54 -13.92 35.96 6.53
N GLN A 55 -12.96 35.09 6.25
CA GLN A 55 -11.54 35.39 6.24
C GLN A 55 -10.89 35.18 4.85
N PHE A 56 -11.37 34.16 4.10
CA PHE A 56 -10.78 33.72 2.83
C PHE A 56 -11.84 33.75 1.73
N GLY A 57 -11.42 33.93 0.47
CA GLY A 57 -12.29 33.84 -0.69
C GLY A 57 -12.50 32.40 -1.14
N GLY A 58 -13.50 32.16 -2.02
CA GLY A 58 -13.68 30.92 -2.75
C GLY A 58 -13.87 29.66 -1.89
N VAL A 59 -14.40 29.81 -0.66
CA VAL A 59 -14.59 28.68 0.26
C VAL A 59 -15.79 27.85 -0.19
N THR A 60 -15.52 26.69 -0.78
CA THR A 60 -16.55 25.73 -1.23
C THR A 60 -16.09 24.28 -1.02
N VAL A 61 -17.04 23.39 -0.78
CA VAL A 61 -16.76 21.94 -0.72
C VAL A 61 -16.49 21.44 -2.13
N LEU A 62 -15.35 20.80 -2.33
CA LEU A 62 -14.94 20.17 -3.58
C LEU A 62 -15.35 18.70 -3.64
N ASP A 63 -15.11 17.97 -2.53
CA ASP A 63 -15.39 16.55 -2.41
C ASP A 63 -15.64 16.15 -0.95
N SER A 64 -16.08 14.91 -0.69
CA SER A 64 -16.36 14.45 0.67
C SER A 64 -16.26 12.95 0.85
N VAL A 65 -15.97 12.56 2.10
CA VAL A 65 -16.26 11.24 2.67
C VAL A 65 -17.41 11.44 3.65
N ALA A 66 -18.64 11.46 3.11
CA ALA A 66 -19.84 11.88 3.85
C ALA A 66 -20.11 11.00 5.10
N SER A 67 -19.83 9.68 5.01
CA SER A 67 -19.96 8.72 6.11
C SER A 67 -19.04 9.02 7.30
N ARG A 68 -17.98 9.82 7.10
CA ARG A 68 -17.02 10.25 8.15
C ARG A 68 -17.09 11.75 8.44
N ASN A 69 -18.05 12.48 7.85
CA ASN A 69 -18.12 13.93 7.94
C ASN A 69 -16.80 14.64 7.62
N THR A 70 -16.08 14.12 6.63
CA THR A 70 -14.77 14.61 6.16
C THR A 70 -14.95 15.24 4.79
N TYR A 71 -14.38 16.43 4.60
CA TYR A 71 -14.62 17.27 3.43
C TYR A 71 -13.33 17.87 2.92
N LEU A 72 -13.16 17.85 1.58
CA LEU A 72 -12.17 18.64 0.86
C LEU A 72 -12.80 20.00 0.54
N VAL A 73 -12.12 21.08 0.90
CA VAL A 73 -12.65 22.44 0.77
C VAL A 73 -11.65 23.32 0.04
N SER A 74 -12.10 24.04 -0.98
CA SER A 74 -11.30 25.08 -1.61
C SER A 74 -11.24 26.35 -0.77
N TYR A 75 -10.18 27.13 -0.95
CA TYR A 75 -10.07 28.50 -0.44
C TYR A 75 -9.23 29.36 -1.39
N THR A 76 -9.29 30.68 -1.26
CA THR A 76 -8.43 31.60 -1.99
C THR A 76 -7.85 32.63 -1.02
N LEU A 77 -6.54 32.78 -1.06
CA LEU A 77 -5.82 33.77 -0.28
C LEU A 77 -6.00 35.17 -0.86
N GLY A 78 -6.40 36.13 -0.04
CA GLY A 78 -6.39 37.54 -0.38
C GLY A 78 -4.97 38.11 -0.42
N ARG A 79 -4.84 39.34 -0.89
CA ARG A 79 -3.53 40.00 -0.97
C ARG A 79 -2.85 40.11 0.38
N GLY A 80 -1.66 39.49 0.52
CA GLY A 80 -0.88 39.49 1.75
C GLY A 80 -1.29 38.44 2.78
N GLN A 81 -2.25 37.57 2.45
CA GLN A 81 -2.55 36.39 3.26
C GLN A 81 -1.59 35.25 2.93
N THR A 82 -1.44 34.33 3.89
CA THR A 82 -0.56 33.16 3.80
C THR A 82 -1.29 31.89 4.26
N THR A 83 -0.77 30.72 3.91
CA THR A 83 -1.26 29.41 4.39
C THR A 83 -1.22 29.30 5.92
N LEU A 84 -0.27 29.91 6.60
CA LEU A 84 -0.19 29.97 8.06
C LEU A 84 -1.46 30.60 8.70
N GLN A 85 -2.09 31.56 8.00
CA GLN A 85 -3.34 32.15 8.48
C GLN A 85 -4.51 31.16 8.32
N VAL A 86 -4.49 30.32 7.29
CA VAL A 86 -5.46 29.22 7.11
C VAL A 86 -5.30 28.21 8.24
N GLU A 87 -4.09 27.75 8.50
CA GLU A 87 -3.78 26.83 9.61
C GLU A 87 -4.20 27.41 10.96
N THR A 88 -3.95 28.71 11.19
CA THR A 88 -4.38 29.41 12.40
C THR A 88 -5.91 29.44 12.55
N ALA A 89 -6.63 29.66 11.45
CA ALA A 89 -8.09 29.62 11.43
C ALA A 89 -8.61 28.22 11.73
N LEU A 90 -8.04 27.16 11.10
CA LEU A 90 -8.38 25.77 11.38
C LEU A 90 -8.14 25.41 12.85
N ASN A 91 -6.97 25.73 13.41
CA ASN A 91 -6.64 25.51 14.81
C ASN A 91 -7.62 26.23 15.76
N THR A 92 -8.07 27.42 15.39
CA THR A 92 -9.08 28.17 16.14
C THR A 92 -10.43 27.44 16.14
N LEU A 93 -10.83 26.85 15.01
CA LEU A 93 -12.07 26.08 14.88
C LEU A 93 -12.00 24.75 15.63
N ILE A 94 -10.83 24.10 15.65
CA ILE A 94 -10.57 22.89 16.45
C ILE A 94 -10.72 23.23 17.94
N ALA A 95 -10.06 24.31 18.40
CA ALA A 95 -10.13 24.74 19.79
C ALA A 95 -11.57 25.10 20.27
N LYS A 96 -12.44 25.50 19.34
CA LYS A 96 -13.87 25.77 19.60
C LYS A 96 -14.76 24.53 19.51
N GLY A 97 -14.21 23.37 19.14
CA GLY A 97 -14.96 22.13 18.90
C GLY A 97 -15.85 22.16 17.65
N THR A 98 -15.62 23.11 16.73
CA THR A 98 -16.29 23.17 15.42
C THR A 98 -15.71 22.12 14.46
N LEU A 99 -14.41 21.85 14.57
CA LEU A 99 -13.69 20.79 13.85
C LEU A 99 -13.22 19.71 14.81
N VAL A 100 -13.21 18.47 14.37
CA VAL A 100 -12.45 17.37 14.99
C VAL A 100 -10.98 17.57 14.68
N TRP A 101 -10.66 17.79 13.40
CA TRP A 101 -9.35 18.22 12.89
C TRP A 101 -9.53 19.04 11.60
N GLY A 102 -8.49 19.75 11.21
CA GLY A 102 -8.41 20.46 9.94
C GLY A 102 -6.96 20.71 9.56
N GLU A 103 -6.64 20.52 8.30
CA GLU A 103 -5.29 20.64 7.74
C GLU A 103 -5.32 21.08 6.29
N LEU A 104 -4.17 21.49 5.75
CA LEU A 104 -3.99 21.73 4.32
C LEU A 104 -3.87 20.40 3.59
N ASN A 105 -4.21 20.36 2.29
CA ASN A 105 -4.04 19.16 1.48
C ASN A 105 -2.60 19.10 0.94
N TYR A 106 -1.93 17.97 1.10
CA TYR A 106 -0.56 17.74 0.64
C TYR A 106 -0.52 16.60 -0.37
N ALA A 107 0.44 16.66 -1.28
CA ALA A 107 0.70 15.56 -2.19
C ALA A 107 1.18 14.32 -1.42
N GLY A 108 0.87 13.16 -1.97
CA GLY A 108 1.46 11.88 -1.65
C GLY A 108 1.79 11.17 -2.95
N GLN A 109 2.75 10.27 -2.96
CA GLN A 109 3.21 9.67 -4.19
C GLN A 109 3.70 8.24 -4.01
N ALA A 110 3.80 7.50 -5.12
CA ALA A 110 4.48 6.22 -5.16
C ALA A 110 5.91 6.36 -4.66
N ALA A 111 6.39 5.38 -3.91
CA ALA A 111 7.73 5.44 -3.33
C ALA A 111 8.85 5.54 -4.39
N GLU A 112 8.61 5.06 -5.61
CA GLU A 112 9.53 5.08 -6.76
C GLU A 112 9.49 6.39 -7.55
N GLY A 113 8.41 7.14 -7.51
CA GLY A 113 8.13 8.30 -8.36
C GLY A 113 9.19 9.39 -8.40
N LYS A 114 10.08 9.45 -7.40
CA LYS A 114 11.20 10.42 -7.37
C LYS A 114 12.56 9.80 -7.68
N THR A 115 12.69 8.49 -7.83
CA THR A 115 14.00 7.83 -7.82
C THR A 115 14.25 6.82 -8.93
N ASP A 116 13.28 5.99 -9.27
CA ASP A 116 13.44 4.87 -10.20
C ASP A 116 12.12 4.58 -10.94
N SER A 117 11.69 5.54 -11.71
CA SER A 117 10.36 5.58 -12.35
C SER A 117 10.18 4.66 -13.55
N LEU A 118 11.13 3.82 -13.93
CA LEU A 118 10.97 2.97 -15.11
C LEU A 118 11.09 1.48 -14.76
N TRP A 119 9.98 0.76 -14.99
CA TRP A 119 10.06 -0.68 -15.13
C TRP A 119 10.60 -1.04 -16.51
N VAL A 120 11.39 -2.12 -16.58
CA VAL A 120 11.91 -2.60 -17.86
C VAL A 120 11.16 -3.87 -18.24
N SER A 121 10.36 -3.79 -19.29
CA SER A 121 9.82 -4.96 -19.98
C SER A 121 10.68 -5.23 -21.20
N GLN A 122 11.04 -6.48 -21.40
CA GLN A 122 11.59 -6.90 -22.67
C GLN A 122 10.95 -8.24 -23.08
N GLY A 123 10.80 -8.44 -24.39
CA GLY A 123 10.13 -9.57 -24.97
C GLY A 123 10.68 -10.97 -24.62
N ASP A 124 11.73 -11.03 -23.82
CA ASP A 124 12.37 -12.27 -23.36
C ASP A 124 12.02 -12.65 -21.90
N ILE A 125 11.25 -11.81 -21.18
CA ILE A 125 10.77 -12.14 -19.83
C ILE A 125 9.39 -12.79 -19.96
N GLY A 126 9.31 -14.07 -19.63
CA GLY A 126 8.06 -14.83 -19.70
C GLY A 126 7.50 -15.19 -18.32
N PRO A 127 6.29 -15.73 -18.26
CA PRO A 127 5.65 -16.16 -17.00
C PRO A 127 6.51 -17.15 -16.18
N GLY A 128 7.37 -17.91 -16.82
CA GLY A 128 8.28 -18.85 -16.14
C GLY A 128 9.30 -18.15 -15.25
N GLN A 129 9.73 -16.94 -15.60
CA GLN A 129 10.69 -16.17 -14.81
C GLN A 129 10.02 -15.50 -13.60
N TYR A 130 8.75 -15.12 -13.71
CA TYR A 130 7.95 -14.67 -12.58
C TYR A 130 7.88 -15.73 -11.48
N GLY A 131 7.67 -17.01 -11.84
CA GLY A 131 7.61 -18.13 -10.89
C GLY A 131 8.97 -18.68 -10.44
N SER A 132 10.11 -18.05 -10.81
CA SER A 132 11.46 -18.51 -10.46
C SER A 132 12.38 -17.40 -9.92
N GLN A 133 11.80 -16.24 -9.54
CA GLN A 133 12.55 -15.13 -8.98
C GLN A 133 13.07 -15.44 -7.56
N TYR A 134 14.19 -14.82 -7.19
CA TYR A 134 14.90 -15.09 -5.92
C TYR A 134 14.04 -14.87 -4.66
N ALA A 135 13.07 -13.97 -4.73
CA ALA A 135 12.18 -13.64 -3.61
C ALA A 135 11.37 -14.86 -3.15
N ILE A 136 11.08 -15.82 -4.05
CA ILE A 136 10.35 -17.06 -3.72
C ILE A 136 11.09 -17.87 -2.66
N ASP A 137 12.38 -18.11 -2.90
CA ASP A 137 13.21 -18.88 -1.97
C ASP A 137 13.51 -18.06 -0.71
N GLN A 138 13.80 -16.76 -0.85
CA GLN A 138 14.14 -15.89 0.27
C GLN A 138 12.97 -15.71 1.25
N LEU A 139 11.74 -15.71 0.75
CA LEU A 139 10.51 -15.63 1.58
C LEU A 139 10.02 -17.01 2.05
N GLY A 140 10.56 -18.10 1.50
CA GLY A 140 10.14 -19.46 1.83
C GLY A 140 8.74 -19.82 1.31
N LEU A 141 8.38 -19.36 0.09
CA LEU A 141 7.01 -19.52 -0.42
C LEU A 141 6.60 -20.97 -0.62
N GLY A 142 7.50 -21.85 -1.04
CA GLY A 142 7.17 -23.27 -1.24
C GLY A 142 6.57 -23.92 0.01
N PRO A 143 7.25 -23.93 1.16
CA PRO A 143 6.67 -24.41 2.43
C PRO A 143 5.45 -23.60 2.89
N ALA A 144 5.42 -22.27 2.69
CA ALA A 144 4.31 -21.43 3.09
C ALA A 144 3.00 -21.81 2.39
N HIS A 145 3.06 -22.04 1.07
CA HIS A 145 1.90 -22.42 0.25
C HIS A 145 1.31 -23.80 0.61
N LEU A 146 2.08 -24.69 1.24
CA LEU A 146 1.53 -25.94 1.80
C LEU A 146 0.63 -25.69 3.02
N ARG A 147 0.63 -24.49 3.56
CA ARG A 147 -0.07 -24.14 4.79
C ARG A 147 -1.13 -23.05 4.61
N SER A 148 -0.91 -22.14 3.69
CA SER A 148 -1.84 -21.06 3.37
C SER A 148 -1.58 -20.52 1.96
N THR A 149 -2.66 -20.17 1.25
CA THR A 149 -2.66 -19.56 -0.08
C THR A 149 -3.31 -18.16 -0.10
N GLY A 150 -3.75 -17.68 1.09
CA GLY A 150 -4.46 -16.40 1.20
C GLY A 150 -5.95 -16.47 0.87
N PHE A 151 -6.52 -17.67 0.66
CA PHE A 151 -7.93 -17.82 0.34
C PHE A 151 -8.83 -17.20 1.42
N GLY A 152 -9.86 -16.48 0.98
CA GLY A 152 -10.79 -15.81 1.89
C GLY A 152 -10.35 -14.42 2.34
N VAL A 153 -9.22 -13.92 1.84
CA VAL A 153 -8.66 -12.60 2.21
C VAL A 153 -8.72 -11.65 1.03
N VAL A 154 -9.07 -10.39 1.29
CA VAL A 154 -9.08 -9.31 0.31
C VAL A 154 -7.94 -8.34 0.61
N VAL A 155 -7.04 -8.16 -0.36
CA VAL A 155 -5.96 -7.17 -0.31
C VAL A 155 -6.34 -6.00 -1.22
N ALA A 156 -6.56 -4.83 -0.65
CA ALA A 156 -6.77 -3.61 -1.42
C ALA A 156 -5.42 -3.02 -1.85
N ILE A 157 -5.28 -2.75 -3.14
CA ILE A 157 -4.12 -2.08 -3.73
C ILE A 157 -4.49 -0.61 -3.96
N LEU A 158 -3.97 0.27 -3.09
CA LEU A 158 -4.14 1.72 -3.21
C LEU A 158 -2.95 2.27 -4.01
N ASP A 159 -3.18 2.52 -5.32
CA ASP A 159 -2.09 2.74 -6.27
C ASP A 159 -2.57 3.44 -7.56
N THR A 160 -1.82 3.32 -8.69
CA THR A 160 -2.14 3.88 -10.01
C THR A 160 -3.34 3.21 -10.69
N GLY A 161 -3.71 2.01 -10.27
CA GLY A 161 -4.72 1.12 -10.85
C GLY A 161 -4.19 -0.30 -10.96
N VAL A 162 -5.02 -1.23 -11.44
CA VAL A 162 -4.63 -2.63 -11.67
C VAL A 162 -5.21 -3.07 -13.00
N GLU A 163 -4.38 -3.55 -13.93
CA GLU A 163 -4.87 -4.17 -15.16
C GLU A 163 -5.51 -5.54 -14.88
N ALA A 164 -6.80 -5.55 -14.59
CA ALA A 164 -7.55 -6.77 -14.23
C ALA A 164 -7.60 -7.81 -15.36
N SER A 165 -7.41 -7.39 -16.62
CA SER A 165 -7.36 -8.28 -17.79
C SER A 165 -6.02 -9.01 -17.92
N HIS A 166 -5.02 -8.67 -17.12
CA HIS A 166 -3.70 -9.32 -17.14
C HIS A 166 -3.84 -10.81 -16.81
N PRO A 167 -3.21 -11.74 -17.59
CA PRO A 167 -3.38 -13.18 -17.38
C PRO A 167 -3.04 -13.69 -15.98
N LEU A 168 -2.14 -13.02 -15.26
CA LEU A 168 -1.80 -13.38 -13.87
C LEU A 168 -2.82 -12.86 -12.85
N LEU A 169 -3.70 -11.93 -13.22
CA LEU A 169 -4.58 -11.19 -12.28
C LEU A 169 -6.07 -11.40 -12.52
N ALA A 170 -6.44 -11.91 -13.71
CA ALA A 170 -7.82 -11.97 -14.17
C ALA A 170 -8.77 -12.68 -13.18
N ASP A 171 -8.32 -13.77 -12.55
CA ASP A 171 -9.13 -14.57 -11.62
C ASP A 171 -9.10 -14.06 -10.18
N SER A 172 -8.20 -13.09 -9.87
CA SER A 172 -8.01 -12.58 -8.52
C SER A 172 -8.52 -11.15 -8.31
N THR A 173 -8.69 -10.36 -9.37
CA THR A 173 -9.08 -8.95 -9.26
C THR A 173 -10.59 -8.79 -9.17
N LEU A 174 -11.04 -8.14 -8.11
CA LEU A 174 -12.46 -7.83 -7.88
C LEU A 174 -12.93 -6.69 -8.82
N PRO A 175 -14.15 -6.79 -9.35
CA PRO A 175 -14.68 -5.80 -10.30
C PRO A 175 -15.18 -4.52 -9.63
N ASN A 176 -15.40 -4.53 -8.31
CA ASN A 176 -15.94 -3.42 -7.53
C ASN A 176 -14.85 -2.46 -7.00
N GLY A 177 -13.73 -2.31 -7.71
CA GLY A 177 -12.73 -1.30 -7.41
C GLY A 177 -13.22 0.13 -7.61
N ALA A 178 -12.51 1.11 -7.05
CA ALA A 178 -12.83 2.54 -7.20
C ALA A 178 -11.63 3.34 -7.70
N ASN A 179 -11.92 4.34 -8.54
CA ASN A 179 -10.92 5.29 -9.03
C ASN A 179 -11.29 6.71 -8.56
N PHE A 180 -10.43 7.31 -7.73
CA PHE A 180 -10.61 8.64 -7.17
C PHE A 180 -9.80 9.73 -7.91
N VAL A 181 -9.06 9.36 -8.94
CA VAL A 181 -8.18 10.25 -9.71
C VAL A 181 -8.78 10.58 -11.06
N THR A 182 -9.21 9.57 -11.81
CA THR A 182 -9.73 9.71 -13.16
C THR A 182 -11.17 9.20 -13.27
N LYS A 183 -11.72 9.19 -14.47
CA LYS A 183 -13.03 8.56 -14.77
C LYS A 183 -12.89 7.12 -15.28
N LEU A 184 -11.67 6.61 -15.38
CA LEU A 184 -11.42 5.23 -15.76
C LEU A 184 -11.81 4.28 -14.63
N PRO A 185 -12.18 3.02 -14.93
CA PRO A 185 -12.30 2.00 -13.90
C PRO A 185 -10.98 1.78 -13.18
N ALA A 186 -11.00 1.46 -11.89
CA ALA A 186 -9.80 1.10 -11.12
C ALA A 186 -9.16 -0.25 -11.58
N THR A 187 -9.89 -1.01 -12.39
CA THR A 187 -9.43 -2.24 -13.06
C THR A 187 -8.66 -1.96 -14.36
N VAL A 188 -8.26 -0.71 -14.59
CA VAL A 188 -7.44 -0.24 -15.71
C VAL A 188 -6.26 0.54 -15.14
N ASP A 189 -5.06 0.23 -15.62
CA ASP A 189 -3.82 0.91 -15.27
C ASP A 189 -3.23 1.48 -16.56
N GLN A 190 -3.57 2.73 -16.85
CA GLN A 190 -3.31 3.38 -18.13
C GLN A 190 -2.98 4.85 -17.96
N GLY A 191 -1.98 5.32 -18.70
CA GLY A 191 -1.59 6.72 -18.78
C GLY A 191 -2.54 7.59 -19.57
N ASP A 192 -2.38 8.89 -19.43
CA ASP A 192 -3.12 9.92 -20.18
C ASP A 192 -2.29 10.54 -21.32
N GLY A 193 -1.01 10.20 -21.44
CA GLY A 193 -0.08 10.64 -22.47
C GLY A 193 0.49 12.04 -22.20
N ALA A 194 0.41 12.54 -20.97
CA ALA A 194 0.91 13.85 -20.58
C ALA A 194 1.96 13.72 -19.47
N ASP A 195 2.93 14.61 -19.47
CA ASP A 195 3.85 14.90 -18.35
C ASP A 195 3.12 15.85 -17.39
N ASN A 196 2.52 15.29 -16.34
CA ASN A 196 1.63 16.04 -15.44
C ASN A 196 2.39 16.69 -14.26
N ASP A 197 3.59 16.21 -13.93
CA ASP A 197 4.41 16.75 -12.86
C ASP A 197 5.56 17.65 -13.35
N GLY A 198 5.84 17.64 -14.66
CA GLY A 198 6.79 18.53 -15.33
C GLY A 198 8.25 18.09 -15.21
N ASP A 199 8.51 16.83 -14.96
CA ASP A 199 9.86 16.26 -14.80
C ASP A 199 10.53 15.87 -16.14
N GLY A 200 9.74 15.84 -17.24
CA GLY A 200 10.19 15.52 -18.59
C GLY A 200 9.96 14.06 -18.99
N LEU A 201 9.38 13.24 -18.13
CA LEU A 201 8.88 11.90 -18.42
C LEU A 201 7.37 11.94 -18.67
N VAL A 202 6.80 10.88 -19.17
CA VAL A 202 5.36 10.80 -19.48
C VAL A 202 4.85 9.46 -18.98
N ASP A 203 3.86 9.49 -18.09
CA ASP A 203 3.20 8.29 -17.58
C ASP A 203 4.17 7.24 -16.98
N GLU A 204 5.25 7.69 -16.34
CA GLU A 204 6.34 6.79 -15.91
C GLU A 204 5.93 5.81 -14.82
N MET A 205 4.84 6.07 -14.09
CA MET A 205 4.35 5.17 -13.04
C MET A 205 3.20 4.28 -13.50
N VAL A 206 2.81 4.35 -14.78
CA VAL A 206 1.84 3.39 -15.34
C VAL A 206 2.35 1.96 -15.18
N GLY A 207 1.50 1.11 -14.60
CA GLY A 207 1.82 -0.28 -14.33
C GLY A 207 2.35 -0.53 -12.92
N HIS A 208 2.54 0.52 -12.09
CA HIS A 208 3.03 0.34 -10.72
C HIS A 208 2.04 -0.49 -9.88
N GLY A 209 0.76 -0.12 -9.85
CA GLY A 209 -0.25 -0.89 -9.14
C GLY A 209 -0.47 -2.30 -9.72
N THR A 210 -0.35 -2.45 -11.04
CA THR A 210 -0.37 -3.78 -11.71
C THR A 210 0.81 -4.65 -11.26
N PHE A 211 2.01 -4.06 -11.14
CA PHE A 211 3.21 -4.76 -10.66
C PHE A 211 3.05 -5.20 -9.20
N VAL A 212 2.60 -4.30 -8.33
CA VAL A 212 2.30 -4.57 -6.91
C VAL A 212 1.27 -5.70 -6.79
N ALA A 213 0.19 -5.65 -7.56
CA ALA A 213 -0.85 -6.69 -7.58
C ALA A 213 -0.29 -8.08 -7.95
N GLY A 214 0.62 -8.13 -8.93
CA GLY A 214 1.29 -9.37 -9.30
C GLY A 214 2.16 -9.96 -8.19
N LEU A 215 2.85 -9.14 -7.40
CA LEU A 215 3.61 -9.62 -6.25
C LEU A 215 2.70 -10.16 -5.14
N VAL A 216 1.57 -9.50 -4.90
CA VAL A 216 0.54 -10.03 -3.98
C VAL A 216 0.03 -11.39 -4.47
N ARG A 217 -0.26 -11.52 -5.77
CA ARG A 217 -0.68 -12.79 -6.39
C ARG A 217 0.39 -13.88 -6.30
N LEU A 218 1.67 -13.54 -6.37
CA LEU A 218 2.78 -14.48 -6.24
C LEU A 218 2.81 -15.14 -4.86
N VAL A 219 2.59 -14.34 -3.80
CA VAL A 219 2.71 -14.78 -2.41
C VAL A 219 1.40 -15.35 -1.89
N ALA A 220 0.28 -14.70 -2.19
CA ALA A 220 -1.05 -15.11 -1.73
C ALA A 220 -1.95 -15.43 -2.96
N PRO A 221 -1.71 -16.59 -3.61
CA PRO A 221 -2.30 -16.90 -4.91
C PRO A 221 -3.83 -17.01 -4.92
N ASP A 222 -4.48 -17.24 -3.81
CA ASP A 222 -5.93 -17.33 -3.71
C ASP A 222 -6.57 -16.11 -3.01
N ALA A 223 -5.78 -15.11 -2.61
CA ALA A 223 -6.31 -13.84 -2.14
C ALA A 223 -6.97 -13.06 -3.28
N LYS A 224 -8.00 -12.27 -2.95
CA LYS A 224 -8.62 -11.35 -3.89
C LYS A 224 -7.96 -9.99 -3.82
N ILE A 225 -7.89 -9.31 -4.95
CA ILE A 225 -7.32 -7.97 -5.10
C ILE A 225 -8.46 -6.99 -5.31
N LEU A 226 -8.58 -5.99 -4.43
CA LEU A 226 -9.49 -4.87 -4.59
C LEU A 226 -8.69 -3.66 -5.12
N PRO A 227 -8.81 -3.28 -6.41
CA PRO A 227 -8.11 -2.13 -6.95
C PRO A 227 -8.74 -0.82 -6.48
N VAL A 228 -7.90 0.08 -5.96
CA VAL A 228 -8.31 1.42 -5.52
C VAL A 228 -7.32 2.44 -6.07
N THR A 229 -7.71 3.13 -7.15
CA THR A 229 -6.85 4.14 -7.78
C THR A 229 -6.89 5.43 -6.99
N VAL A 230 -5.75 5.80 -6.42
CA VAL A 230 -5.52 7.02 -5.63
C VAL A 230 -4.32 7.84 -6.14
N LEU A 231 -3.52 7.27 -7.04
CA LEU A 231 -2.40 7.90 -7.72
C LEU A 231 -2.71 8.01 -9.22
N ASP A 232 -2.21 9.07 -9.86
CA ASP A 232 -2.26 9.24 -11.30
C ASP A 232 -1.16 8.43 -12.02
N SER A 233 -1.01 8.65 -13.33
CA SER A 233 -0.02 7.97 -14.16
C SER A 233 1.43 8.35 -13.88
N GLU A 234 1.65 9.48 -13.20
CA GLU A 234 2.96 9.92 -12.70
C GLU A 234 3.21 9.43 -11.25
N GLY A 235 2.28 8.62 -10.71
CA GLY A 235 2.37 8.12 -9.34
C GLY A 235 2.09 9.18 -8.27
N VAL A 236 1.45 10.27 -8.62
CA VAL A 236 1.12 11.38 -7.71
C VAL A 236 -0.35 11.34 -7.31
N GLY A 237 -0.62 11.52 -6.04
CA GLY A 237 -1.94 11.68 -5.45
C GLY A 237 -1.95 12.82 -4.44
N ASP A 238 -2.99 12.87 -3.63
CA ASP A 238 -3.08 13.79 -2.50
C ASP A 238 -3.67 13.11 -1.27
N ALA A 239 -3.44 13.69 -0.11
CA ALA A 239 -3.84 13.10 1.16
C ALA A 239 -5.35 12.85 1.25
N PHE A 240 -6.19 13.73 0.66
CA PHE A 240 -7.64 13.53 0.65
C PHE A 240 -8.05 12.30 -0.17
N ARG A 241 -7.53 12.15 -1.39
CA ARG A 241 -7.84 11.01 -2.27
C ARG A 241 -7.33 9.71 -1.68
N ILE A 242 -6.11 9.72 -1.11
CA ILE A 242 -5.53 8.55 -0.42
C ILE A 242 -6.40 8.14 0.76
N GLY A 243 -6.73 9.05 1.67
CA GLY A 243 -7.61 8.76 2.81
C GLY A 243 -9.02 8.32 2.40
N LYS A 244 -9.59 8.92 1.35
CA LYS A 244 -10.87 8.50 0.76
C LYS A 244 -10.81 7.08 0.21
N GLY A 245 -9.71 6.72 -0.46
CA GLY A 245 -9.43 5.36 -0.94
C GLY A 245 -9.32 4.35 0.20
N MET A 246 -8.64 4.71 1.30
CA MET A 246 -8.56 3.86 2.50
C MET A 246 -9.95 3.58 3.07
N TYR A 247 -10.78 4.60 3.28
CA TYR A 247 -12.15 4.41 3.76
C TYR A 247 -13.00 3.57 2.80
N TYR A 248 -12.82 3.78 1.49
CA TYR A 248 -13.49 2.93 0.50
C TYR A 248 -13.12 1.47 0.65
N ALA A 249 -11.84 1.15 0.72
CA ALA A 249 -11.34 -0.22 0.87
C ALA A 249 -11.86 -0.89 2.15
N ILE A 250 -11.82 -0.16 3.28
CA ILE A 250 -12.36 -0.60 4.57
C ILE A 250 -13.87 -0.94 4.46
N ASP A 251 -14.65 -0.08 3.78
CA ASP A 251 -16.11 -0.27 3.64
C ASP A 251 -16.47 -1.38 2.63
N HIS A 252 -15.53 -1.79 1.77
CA HIS A 252 -15.72 -2.83 0.76
C HIS A 252 -15.02 -4.14 1.08
N GLY A 253 -14.73 -4.36 2.37
CA GLY A 253 -14.34 -5.67 2.88
C GLY A 253 -12.87 -6.02 2.70
N ALA A 254 -11.98 -5.04 2.53
CA ALA A 254 -10.56 -5.30 2.56
C ALA A 254 -10.11 -5.78 3.95
N ASP A 255 -9.27 -6.83 3.99
CA ASP A 255 -8.56 -7.28 5.20
C ASP A 255 -7.19 -6.62 5.32
N VAL A 256 -6.60 -6.23 4.19
CA VAL A 256 -5.27 -5.61 4.11
C VAL A 256 -5.33 -4.42 3.17
N LEU A 257 -4.75 -3.30 3.58
CA LEU A 257 -4.51 -2.14 2.71
C LEU A 257 -3.02 -2.12 2.36
N ASN A 258 -2.70 -2.40 1.10
CA ASN A 258 -1.35 -2.21 0.57
C ASN A 258 -1.19 -0.78 0.10
N MET A 259 -0.33 -0.04 0.78
CA MET A 259 -0.01 1.35 0.46
C MET A 259 1.45 1.45 0.02
N SER A 260 1.70 1.12 -1.26
CA SER A 260 3.00 1.26 -1.92
C SER A 260 3.26 2.72 -2.29
N LEU A 261 2.93 3.61 -1.39
CA LEU A 261 3.00 5.07 -1.50
C LEU A 261 3.27 5.69 -0.14
N GLY A 262 3.65 6.95 -0.14
CA GLY A 262 3.85 7.70 1.09
C GLY A 262 3.82 9.20 0.88
N SER A 263 3.83 9.91 1.99
CA SER A 263 4.04 11.34 2.08
C SER A 263 4.93 11.64 3.28
N THR A 264 5.80 12.60 3.13
CA THR A 264 6.61 13.14 4.25
C THR A 264 5.77 13.99 5.20
N TYR A 265 4.53 14.29 4.83
CA TYR A 265 3.57 14.99 5.66
C TYR A 265 2.65 13.99 6.38
N ARG A 266 2.60 14.12 7.70
CA ARG A 266 1.73 13.30 8.56
C ARG A 266 0.30 13.83 8.51
N SER A 267 -0.54 13.23 7.67
CA SER A 267 -1.90 13.71 7.41
C SER A 267 -2.94 13.10 8.35
N ALA A 268 -3.79 13.95 8.93
CA ALA A 268 -4.83 13.54 9.86
C ALA A 268 -5.90 12.65 9.22
N ILE A 269 -6.22 12.81 7.93
CA ILE A 269 -7.19 11.93 7.26
C ILE A 269 -6.62 10.51 7.09
N ILE A 270 -5.31 10.39 6.81
CA ILE A 270 -4.64 9.09 6.66
C ILE A 270 -4.51 8.41 8.04
N GLU A 271 -4.10 9.16 9.08
CA GLU A 271 -4.06 8.66 10.45
C GLU A 271 -5.42 8.16 10.95
N ASP A 272 -6.48 8.95 10.75
CA ASP A 272 -7.84 8.58 11.11
C ASP A 272 -8.30 7.30 10.38
N ALA A 273 -7.99 7.19 9.08
CA ALA A 273 -8.34 6.01 8.28
C ALA A 273 -7.55 4.77 8.74
N ALA A 274 -6.26 4.90 9.05
CA ALA A 274 -5.43 3.80 9.56
C ALA A 274 -5.91 3.34 10.95
N ALA A 275 -6.26 4.27 11.84
CA ALA A 275 -6.82 3.95 13.14
C ALA A 275 -8.19 3.26 13.00
N GLU A 276 -9.05 3.70 12.07
CA GLU A 276 -10.33 3.03 11.79
C GLU A 276 -10.09 1.61 11.22
N ALA A 277 -9.13 1.43 10.29
CA ALA A 277 -8.73 0.13 9.77
C ALA A 277 -8.38 -0.84 10.90
N GLN A 278 -7.48 -0.43 11.80
CA GLN A 278 -7.09 -1.23 12.97
C GLN A 278 -8.29 -1.61 13.85
N THR A 279 -9.22 -0.68 14.12
CA THR A 279 -10.42 -0.97 14.93
C THR A 279 -11.35 -1.97 14.24
N LYS A 280 -11.31 -2.05 12.91
CA LYS A 280 -12.10 -3.00 12.11
C LYS A 280 -11.34 -4.29 11.77
N GLY A 281 -10.12 -4.44 12.29
CA GLY A 281 -9.28 -5.63 12.05
C GLY A 281 -8.63 -5.66 10.67
N VAL A 282 -8.58 -4.53 9.99
CA VAL A 282 -7.89 -4.36 8.71
C VAL A 282 -6.45 -3.93 8.97
N VAL A 283 -5.49 -4.57 8.31
CA VAL A 283 -4.07 -4.26 8.47
C VAL A 283 -3.63 -3.28 7.38
N VAL A 284 -3.01 -2.18 7.78
CA VAL A 284 -2.39 -1.22 6.86
C VAL A 284 -0.90 -1.51 6.76
N VAL A 285 -0.37 -1.60 5.53
CA VAL A 285 1.05 -1.84 5.26
C VAL A 285 1.57 -0.73 4.36
N GLY A 286 2.61 -0.03 4.78
CA GLY A 286 3.15 1.17 4.13
C GLY A 286 4.62 1.05 3.74
N ALA A 287 4.99 1.53 2.56
CA ALA A 287 6.36 1.53 2.05
C ALA A 287 7.22 2.62 2.72
N ALA A 288 8.45 2.28 3.12
CA ALA A 288 9.36 3.18 3.84
C ALA A 288 9.86 4.37 3.02
N GLY A 289 9.81 4.29 1.67
CA GLY A 289 10.40 5.28 0.75
C GLY A 289 11.78 4.91 0.24
N ASN A 290 12.22 5.58 -0.85
CA ASN A 290 13.39 5.18 -1.64
C ASN A 290 14.51 6.23 -1.70
N PHE A 291 14.67 7.05 -0.67
CA PHE A 291 15.66 8.15 -0.65
C PHE A 291 16.95 7.83 0.09
N ASN A 292 17.05 6.62 0.69
CA ASN A 292 18.18 6.24 1.53
C ASN A 292 18.45 7.22 2.69
N VAL A 293 17.37 7.64 3.34
CA VAL A 293 17.41 8.59 4.47
C VAL A 293 16.70 8.02 5.71
N GLU A 294 17.08 8.55 6.88
CA GLU A 294 16.37 8.30 8.13
C GLU A 294 15.21 9.29 8.31
N ASP A 295 15.42 10.54 7.92
CA ASP A 295 14.45 11.63 7.91
C ASP A 295 14.55 12.43 6.58
N PRO A 296 13.44 12.98 6.05
CA PRO A 296 12.08 12.90 6.59
C PRO A 296 11.50 11.49 6.53
N ARG A 297 10.63 11.16 7.51
CA ARG A 297 9.90 9.88 7.55
C ARG A 297 8.75 9.90 6.57
N GLU A 298 8.41 8.72 6.04
CA GLU A 298 7.25 8.52 5.17
C GLU A 298 6.05 8.00 5.97
N TYR A 299 4.86 8.52 5.66
CA TYR A 299 3.57 8.11 6.23
C TYR A 299 2.67 7.55 5.13
N PRO A 300 1.95 6.43 5.38
CA PRO A 300 1.66 5.83 6.69
C PRO A 300 2.73 4.88 7.24
N ALA A 301 3.85 4.59 6.57
CA ALA A 301 4.83 3.61 7.01
C ALA A 301 5.33 3.83 8.45
N CYS A 302 5.45 5.09 8.88
CA CYS A 302 5.89 5.45 10.23
C CYS A 302 4.73 5.82 11.17
N ASP A 303 3.49 5.44 10.84
CA ASP A 303 2.32 5.60 11.70
C ASP A 303 2.17 4.35 12.59
N GLY A 304 1.88 4.54 13.87
CA GLY A 304 1.71 3.44 14.82
C GLY A 304 0.49 2.54 14.59
N SER A 305 -0.34 2.83 13.57
CA SER A 305 -1.49 2.01 13.14
C SER A 305 -1.22 1.26 11.82
N SER A 306 0.01 1.28 11.31
CA SER A 306 0.42 0.61 10.08
C SER A 306 1.71 -0.18 10.30
N PHE A 307 1.98 -1.13 9.41
CA PHE A 307 3.27 -1.82 9.34
C PHE A 307 4.16 -1.11 8.33
N GLY A 308 5.27 -0.54 8.79
CA GLY A 308 6.27 0.10 7.94
C GLY A 308 7.27 -0.89 7.37
N VAL A 309 7.54 -0.82 6.07
CA VAL A 309 8.34 -1.83 5.37
C VAL A 309 9.54 -1.25 4.64
N ALA A 310 10.76 -1.68 5.05
CA ALA A 310 12.00 -1.43 4.33
C ALA A 310 12.28 -2.49 3.25
N ALA A 311 13.12 -2.13 2.29
CA ALA A 311 13.59 -3.06 1.27
C ALA A 311 14.98 -3.62 1.57
N VAL A 312 15.15 -4.93 1.36
CA VAL A 312 16.45 -5.61 1.39
C VAL A 312 16.81 -6.24 0.04
N THR A 313 18.09 -6.49 -0.14
CA THR A 313 18.64 -7.22 -1.29
C THR A 313 18.46 -8.74 -1.08
N ARG A 314 18.76 -9.53 -2.13
CA ARG A 314 18.81 -11.00 -2.04
C ARG A 314 19.83 -11.56 -1.04
N LEU A 315 20.71 -10.73 -0.50
CA LEU A 315 21.72 -11.08 0.51
C LEU A 315 21.34 -10.54 1.90
N ASP A 316 20.11 -10.14 2.13
CA ASP A 316 19.63 -9.55 3.38
C ASP A 316 20.37 -8.27 3.80
N LEU A 317 21.01 -7.57 2.85
CA LEU A 317 21.54 -6.23 3.07
C LEU A 317 20.44 -5.20 2.80
N LYS A 318 20.42 -4.11 3.58
CA LYS A 318 19.54 -2.97 3.28
C LYS A 318 19.70 -2.55 1.81
N ALA A 319 18.61 -2.46 1.07
CA ALA A 319 18.68 -1.99 -0.31
C ALA A 319 19.27 -0.56 -0.36
N PRO A 320 20.13 -0.25 -1.35
CA PRO A 320 20.85 1.04 -1.37
C PRO A 320 19.93 2.26 -1.33
N PHE A 321 18.74 2.15 -1.88
CA PHE A 321 17.75 3.24 -1.93
C PHE A 321 16.82 3.26 -0.72
N SER A 322 16.59 2.12 -0.02
CA SER A 322 15.59 2.04 1.04
C SER A 322 15.82 3.06 2.15
N ASN A 323 14.77 3.78 2.51
CA ASN A 323 14.73 4.52 3.77
C ASN A 323 14.83 3.54 4.95
N PHE A 324 15.26 4.05 6.10
CA PHE A 324 15.51 3.30 7.31
C PHE A 324 15.26 4.19 8.53
N ASN A 325 14.60 3.69 9.55
CA ASN A 325 14.40 4.39 10.83
C ASN A 325 13.83 3.44 11.90
N ASP A 326 13.75 3.93 13.14
CA ASP A 326 13.30 3.21 14.33
C ASP A 326 11.76 2.99 14.43
N LYS A 327 11.00 3.31 13.37
CA LYS A 327 9.54 3.14 13.32
C LYS A 327 9.09 2.11 12.30
N LEU A 328 10.03 1.56 11.55
CA LEU A 328 9.70 0.50 10.61
C LEU A 328 9.52 -0.83 11.37
N ASP A 329 8.63 -1.67 10.87
CA ASP A 329 8.28 -2.92 11.52
C ASP A 329 8.94 -4.12 10.84
N PHE A 330 9.00 -4.13 9.51
CA PHE A 330 9.49 -5.27 8.74
C PHE A 330 10.39 -4.86 7.58
N SER A 331 11.12 -5.84 7.09
CA SER A 331 11.83 -5.76 5.81
C SER A 331 11.42 -6.92 4.91
N ALA A 332 11.50 -6.70 3.59
CA ALA A 332 11.27 -7.75 2.59
C ALA A 332 12.12 -7.51 1.34
N PRO A 333 12.23 -8.50 0.42
CA PRO A 333 12.91 -8.31 -0.86
C PRO A 333 12.31 -7.14 -1.64
N GLY A 334 13.16 -6.22 -2.12
CA GLY A 334 12.71 -5.07 -2.92
C GLY A 334 13.73 -4.63 -3.95
N HIS A 335 14.88 -5.32 -4.03
CA HIS A 335 16.01 -4.90 -4.86
C HIS A 335 16.20 -5.82 -6.07
N SER A 336 16.34 -5.20 -7.25
CA SER A 336 16.79 -5.86 -8.47
C SER A 336 18.19 -5.39 -8.82
N GLU A 337 19.07 -6.33 -9.18
CA GLU A 337 20.41 -6.01 -9.67
C GLU A 337 20.34 -5.72 -11.17
N PHE A 338 20.53 -4.45 -11.54
CA PHE A 338 20.68 -4.05 -12.95
C PHE A 338 22.15 -4.06 -13.33
N VAL A 339 22.47 -4.66 -14.48
CA VAL A 339 23.81 -4.56 -15.06
C VAL A 339 23.90 -3.24 -15.82
N ALA A 340 24.66 -2.29 -15.30
CA ALA A 340 24.88 -0.99 -15.94
C ALA A 340 25.40 -1.18 -17.38
N GLY A 341 24.69 -0.60 -18.36
CA GLY A 341 25.05 -0.65 -19.78
C GLY A 341 24.58 -1.90 -20.54
N SER A 342 23.86 -2.82 -19.91
CA SER A 342 23.24 -3.96 -20.58
C SER A 342 21.72 -3.78 -20.65
N THR A 343 21.18 -3.69 -21.85
CA THR A 343 19.72 -3.62 -22.10
C THR A 343 19.06 -4.99 -22.16
N THR A 344 19.74 -6.08 -21.83
CA THR A 344 19.34 -7.40 -22.38
C THR A 344 19.40 -8.62 -21.46
N VAL A 345 19.81 -8.54 -20.20
CA VAL A 345 19.83 -9.78 -19.39
C VAL A 345 19.28 -9.49 -17.99
N PHE A 346 18.00 -9.80 -17.80
CA PHE A 346 17.40 -9.92 -16.47
C PHE A 346 17.62 -11.34 -15.97
N ASP A 347 18.26 -11.45 -14.82
CA ASP A 347 18.47 -12.72 -14.13
C ASP A 347 17.39 -12.85 -13.04
N PRO A 348 16.46 -13.81 -13.15
CA PRO A 348 15.45 -14.05 -12.10
C PRO A 348 16.06 -14.29 -10.72
N ALA A 349 17.28 -14.87 -10.67
CA ALA A 349 18.02 -15.05 -9.44
C ALA A 349 18.47 -13.74 -8.78
N LYS A 350 18.23 -12.57 -9.41
CA LYS A 350 18.69 -11.26 -8.95
C LYS A 350 17.66 -10.16 -9.08
N SER A 351 16.45 -10.49 -9.56
CA SER A 351 15.45 -9.50 -9.92
C SER A 351 14.10 -9.78 -9.25
N ILE A 352 13.37 -8.71 -8.92
CA ILE A 352 11.95 -8.75 -8.60
C ILE A 352 11.17 -8.65 -9.90
N ILE A 353 10.35 -9.64 -10.18
CA ILE A 353 9.62 -9.78 -11.44
C ILE A 353 8.12 -9.83 -11.15
N SER A 354 7.33 -9.03 -11.87
CA SER A 354 5.88 -9.03 -11.71
C SER A 354 5.15 -8.66 -13.00
N SER A 355 3.81 -8.70 -12.95
CA SER A 355 2.91 -8.29 -14.04
C SER A 355 3.12 -6.82 -14.40
N VAL A 356 3.03 -6.52 -15.69
CA VAL A 356 3.04 -5.16 -16.23
C VAL A 356 1.94 -5.02 -17.26
N PRO A 357 1.42 -3.80 -17.54
CA PRO A 357 0.36 -3.59 -18.51
C PRO A 357 0.66 -4.21 -19.86
N GLY A 358 -0.39 -4.72 -20.51
CA GLY A 358 -0.27 -5.42 -21.81
C GLY A 358 -0.07 -6.92 -21.70
N GLY A 359 -0.25 -7.52 -20.51
CA GLY A 359 -0.25 -8.98 -20.30
C GLY A 359 1.15 -9.60 -20.18
N GLY A 360 2.20 -8.77 -20.07
CA GLY A 360 3.59 -9.21 -19.91
C GLY A 360 4.05 -9.22 -18.46
N VAL A 361 5.35 -9.50 -18.27
CA VAL A 361 6.04 -9.34 -16.98
C VAL A 361 7.25 -8.43 -17.15
N GLY A 362 7.59 -7.70 -16.09
CA GLY A 362 8.72 -6.77 -16.06
C GLY A 362 9.56 -6.91 -14.80
N VAL A 363 10.61 -6.12 -14.71
CA VAL A 363 11.52 -6.02 -13.57
C VAL A 363 11.46 -4.61 -13.00
N TRP A 364 11.40 -4.50 -11.68
CA TRP A 364 11.47 -3.22 -10.98
C TRP A 364 12.18 -3.38 -9.64
N ARG A 365 12.39 -2.27 -8.93
CA ARG A 365 12.95 -2.25 -7.58
C ARG A 365 12.36 -1.08 -6.77
N GLY A 366 12.16 -1.29 -5.48
CA GLY A 366 11.64 -0.27 -4.57
C GLY A 366 11.08 -0.85 -3.29
N THR A 367 10.83 0.01 -2.32
CA THR A 367 10.16 -0.34 -1.06
C THR A 367 8.68 -0.69 -1.28
N SER A 368 8.05 -0.20 -2.35
CA SER A 368 6.71 -0.60 -2.80
C SER A 368 6.57 -2.11 -2.99
N PHE A 369 7.60 -2.74 -3.52
CA PHE A 369 7.58 -4.18 -3.80
C PHE A 369 7.86 -5.01 -2.55
N ALA A 370 8.74 -4.53 -1.68
CA ALA A 370 8.89 -5.08 -0.33
C ALA A 370 7.57 -5.01 0.45
N ASN A 371 6.87 -3.88 0.35
CA ASN A 371 5.55 -3.65 0.94
C ASN A 371 4.50 -4.66 0.44
N ALA A 372 4.48 -4.92 -0.87
CA ALA A 372 3.58 -5.90 -1.47
C ALA A 372 3.80 -7.32 -0.91
N PHE A 373 5.07 -7.72 -0.70
CA PHE A 373 5.41 -9.00 -0.09
C PHE A 373 4.94 -9.11 1.35
N VAL A 374 5.08 -8.05 2.15
CA VAL A 374 4.57 -8.03 3.55
C VAL A 374 3.04 -8.05 3.55
N SER A 375 2.37 -7.24 2.72
CA SER A 375 0.91 -7.23 2.60
C SER A 375 0.35 -8.62 2.27
N ALA A 376 0.99 -9.32 1.34
CA ALA A 376 0.61 -10.67 0.97
C ALA A 376 0.96 -11.70 2.07
N GLY A 377 2.05 -11.49 2.81
CA GLY A 377 2.38 -12.27 4.01
C GLY A 377 1.31 -12.14 5.09
N VAL A 378 0.83 -10.91 5.33
CA VAL A 378 -0.33 -10.65 6.20
C VAL A 378 -1.55 -11.44 5.73
N ALA A 379 -1.82 -11.47 4.41
CA ALA A 379 -2.93 -12.23 3.85
C ALA A 379 -2.80 -13.74 4.09
N LEU A 380 -1.59 -14.31 4.00
CA LEU A 380 -1.36 -15.72 4.32
C LEU A 380 -1.70 -16.03 5.78
N ILE A 381 -1.23 -15.21 6.72
CA ILE A 381 -1.50 -15.40 8.15
C ILE A 381 -2.98 -15.20 8.45
N ARG A 382 -3.61 -14.16 7.88
CA ARG A 382 -5.05 -13.90 8.06
C ARG A 382 -5.91 -15.05 7.59
N ALA A 383 -5.57 -15.67 6.46
CA ALA A 383 -6.28 -16.83 5.91
C ALA A 383 -6.18 -18.11 6.78
N GLN A 384 -5.12 -18.24 7.57
CA GLN A 384 -5.02 -19.34 8.55
C GLN A 384 -5.98 -19.18 9.72
N HIS A 385 -6.53 -17.98 9.91
CA HIS A 385 -7.39 -17.63 11.04
C HIS A 385 -8.74 -17.05 10.57
N PRO A 386 -9.54 -17.82 9.79
CA PRO A 386 -10.84 -17.35 9.27
C PRO A 386 -11.86 -17.06 10.38
N ASN A 387 -11.64 -17.63 11.56
CA ASN A 387 -12.46 -17.40 12.75
C ASN A 387 -12.09 -16.15 13.56
N TRP A 388 -11.12 -15.35 13.11
CA TRP A 388 -10.89 -14.04 13.70
C TRP A 388 -11.90 -13.02 13.14
N PRO A 389 -12.45 -12.11 14.00
CA PRO A 389 -12.23 -12.00 15.43
C PRO A 389 -12.88 -13.13 16.23
N ASN A 390 -12.32 -13.46 17.39
CA ASN A 390 -12.85 -14.43 18.33
C ASN A 390 -12.63 -13.99 19.80
N GLY A 391 -12.96 -14.83 20.76
CA GLY A 391 -12.81 -14.51 22.19
C GLY A 391 -11.37 -14.32 22.66
N GLN A 392 -10.37 -14.77 21.91
CA GLN A 392 -8.95 -14.61 22.21
C GLN A 392 -8.33 -13.44 21.44
N VAL A 393 -8.75 -13.22 20.19
CA VAL A 393 -8.29 -12.13 19.33
C VAL A 393 -9.51 -11.29 18.92
N PRO A 394 -9.82 -10.21 19.64
CA PRO A 394 -10.86 -9.28 19.24
C PRO A 394 -10.48 -8.48 17.99
N THR A 395 -11.45 -7.90 17.31
CA THR A 395 -11.28 -7.21 16.03
C THR A 395 -10.12 -6.21 16.02
N ASN A 396 -10.02 -5.38 17.04
CA ASN A 396 -8.99 -4.34 17.14
C ASN A 396 -7.58 -4.87 17.52
N GLN A 397 -7.41 -6.17 17.71
CA GLN A 397 -6.13 -6.83 17.99
C GLN A 397 -5.67 -7.74 16.85
N ILE A 398 -6.41 -7.84 15.76
CA ILE A 398 -6.02 -8.70 14.62
C ILE A 398 -4.67 -8.25 14.05
N ALA A 399 -4.45 -6.95 13.86
CA ALA A 399 -3.18 -6.42 13.37
C ALA A 399 -2.01 -6.82 14.30
N SER A 400 -2.14 -6.59 15.61
CA SER A 400 -1.10 -6.95 16.58
C SER A 400 -0.85 -8.47 16.65
N ALA A 401 -1.89 -9.30 16.51
CA ALA A 401 -1.72 -10.75 16.49
C ALA A 401 -0.95 -11.23 15.24
N ILE A 402 -1.16 -10.59 14.09
CA ILE A 402 -0.41 -10.86 12.87
C ILE A 402 1.02 -10.34 12.99
N GLU A 403 1.19 -9.13 13.55
CA GLU A 403 2.50 -8.56 13.84
C GLU A 403 3.36 -9.49 14.71
N ASP A 404 2.80 -10.01 15.80
CA ASP A 404 3.47 -10.96 16.70
C ASP A 404 3.96 -12.21 15.95
N VAL A 405 3.15 -12.76 15.04
CA VAL A 405 3.52 -13.92 14.22
C VAL A 405 4.68 -13.59 13.29
N LEU A 406 4.58 -12.47 12.55
CA LEU A 406 5.62 -12.05 11.60
C LEU A 406 6.91 -11.67 12.33
N ALA A 407 6.82 -10.94 13.44
CA ALA A 407 7.98 -10.52 14.25
C ALA A 407 8.72 -11.73 14.85
N THR A 408 7.97 -12.69 15.41
CA THR A 408 8.57 -13.91 16.02
C THR A 408 9.30 -14.77 15.00
N SER A 409 8.85 -14.77 13.74
CA SER A 409 9.41 -15.57 12.66
C SER A 409 10.42 -14.84 11.78
N ALA A 410 10.58 -13.52 11.96
CA ALA A 410 11.45 -12.69 11.13
C ALA A 410 12.92 -13.11 11.23
N VAL A 411 13.64 -13.00 10.11
CA VAL A 411 15.09 -13.18 10.05
C VAL A 411 15.78 -11.91 10.51
N PRO A 412 16.53 -11.92 11.63
CA PRO A 412 17.22 -10.73 12.13
C PRO A 412 18.23 -10.17 11.11
N LEU A 413 18.32 -8.84 11.00
CA LEU A 413 19.15 -8.17 10.00
C LEU A 413 20.34 -7.40 10.59
N ASN A 414 20.39 -7.16 11.89
CA ASN A 414 21.38 -6.28 12.53
C ASN A 414 22.83 -6.72 12.28
N ASP A 415 23.13 -8.02 12.39
CA ASP A 415 24.49 -8.53 12.18
C ASP A 415 25.02 -8.28 10.76
N LEU A 416 24.13 -8.31 9.76
CA LEU A 416 24.46 -8.04 8.36
C LEU A 416 24.45 -6.54 8.04
N ASN A 417 23.75 -5.74 8.83
CA ASN A 417 23.51 -4.32 8.60
C ASN A 417 23.90 -3.46 9.82
N PRO A 418 25.13 -3.54 10.36
CA PRO A 418 25.49 -2.88 11.61
C PRO A 418 25.42 -1.34 11.57
N ALA A 419 25.39 -0.74 10.36
CA ALA A 419 25.20 0.69 10.21
C ALA A 419 23.72 1.13 10.34
N TYR A 420 22.80 0.18 10.39
CA TYR A 420 21.34 0.36 10.44
C TYR A 420 20.72 -0.47 11.56
N GLU A 421 21.46 -0.66 12.66
CA GLU A 421 21.02 -1.42 13.82
C GLU A 421 19.68 -0.88 14.34
N ASP A 422 18.69 -1.75 14.50
CA ASP A 422 17.31 -1.46 14.92
C ASP A 422 16.53 -0.48 14.01
N MET A 423 17.00 -0.26 12.77
CA MET A 423 16.37 0.65 11.81
C MET A 423 15.69 -0.05 10.62
N LEU A 424 15.67 -1.39 10.64
CA LEU A 424 15.08 -2.23 9.60
C LEU A 424 13.93 -3.11 10.14
N GLY A 425 13.33 -2.68 11.25
CA GLY A 425 12.26 -3.37 11.95
C GLY A 425 12.70 -4.67 12.63
N TYR A 426 11.75 -5.57 12.87
CA TYR A 426 12.02 -6.90 13.45
C TYR A 426 12.95 -7.75 12.60
N GLY A 427 13.06 -7.45 11.31
CA GLY A 427 13.87 -8.16 10.34
C GLY A 427 13.14 -8.44 9.03
N ARG A 428 13.74 -9.30 8.19
CA ARG A 428 13.10 -9.77 6.96
C ARG A 428 12.05 -10.81 7.29
N ILE A 429 10.83 -10.66 6.74
CA ILE A 429 9.78 -11.66 6.90
C ILE A 429 10.22 -13.03 6.36
N ASP A 430 9.90 -14.09 7.09
CA ASP A 430 10.05 -15.49 6.68
C ASP A 430 8.67 -16.15 6.70
N LEU A 431 8.08 -16.31 5.53
CA LEU A 431 6.70 -16.80 5.42
C LEU A 431 6.59 -18.30 5.65
N ALA A 432 7.68 -19.06 5.43
CA ALA A 432 7.72 -20.47 5.81
C ALA A 432 7.64 -20.62 7.33
N ALA A 433 8.45 -19.86 8.07
CA ALA A 433 8.43 -19.85 9.52
C ALA A 433 7.13 -19.26 10.08
N ALA A 434 6.67 -18.12 9.55
CA ALA A 434 5.44 -17.45 9.97
C ALA A 434 4.21 -18.37 9.86
N THR A 435 3.99 -18.96 8.68
CA THR A 435 2.86 -19.87 8.47
C THR A 435 2.97 -21.16 9.28
N ALA A 436 4.16 -21.58 9.68
CA ALA A 436 4.36 -22.74 10.55
C ALA A 436 3.87 -22.51 11.99
N LEU A 437 3.76 -21.27 12.44
CA LEU A 437 3.26 -20.92 13.79
C LEU A 437 1.72 -21.03 13.88
N GLY A 438 1.02 -20.87 12.76
CA GLY A 438 -0.44 -20.97 12.68
C GLY A 438 -0.96 -22.36 12.31
N PRO A 439 -2.29 -22.55 12.31
CA PRO A 439 -2.92 -23.74 11.76
C PRO A 439 -2.71 -23.82 10.24
N VAL A 440 -2.98 -24.99 9.65
CA VAL A 440 -3.11 -25.05 8.18
C VAL A 440 -4.41 -24.34 7.79
N GLN A 441 -4.36 -23.51 6.76
CA GLN A 441 -5.56 -22.86 6.23
C GLN A 441 -6.60 -23.92 5.85
N PRO A 442 -7.88 -23.74 6.20
CA PRO A 442 -8.94 -24.61 5.69
C PRO A 442 -8.96 -24.65 4.16
N LYS A 443 -9.24 -25.81 3.57
CA LYS A 443 -9.36 -25.91 2.12
C LYS A 443 -10.52 -25.05 1.62
N PRO A 444 -10.40 -24.37 0.46
CA PRO A 444 -11.54 -23.73 -0.17
C PRO A 444 -12.69 -24.72 -0.39
N GLY A 445 -13.86 -24.42 0.16
CA GLY A 445 -15.01 -25.34 0.10
C GLY A 445 -15.17 -26.29 1.30
N ASP A 446 -14.25 -26.33 2.26
CA ASP A 446 -14.45 -26.96 3.57
C ASP A 446 -15.29 -26.01 4.45
N LEU A 447 -16.59 -26.09 4.27
CA LEU A 447 -17.58 -25.19 4.88
C LEU A 447 -17.97 -25.60 6.31
N ASN A 448 -17.74 -26.86 6.67
CA ASN A 448 -18.00 -27.39 8.00
C ASN A 448 -16.74 -27.39 8.91
N GLY A 449 -15.53 -27.20 8.33
CA GLY A 449 -14.26 -27.11 9.06
C GLY A 449 -13.71 -28.47 9.52
N ASP A 450 -14.08 -29.57 8.87
CA ASP A 450 -13.62 -30.91 9.24
C ASP A 450 -12.30 -31.32 8.54
N GLY A 451 -11.78 -30.48 7.64
CA GLY A 451 -10.53 -30.66 6.89
C GLY A 451 -10.70 -31.44 5.58
N VAL A 452 -11.93 -31.82 5.20
CA VAL A 452 -12.25 -32.57 3.98
C VAL A 452 -13.35 -31.84 3.22
N VAL A 453 -13.14 -31.51 1.97
CA VAL A 453 -14.24 -31.00 1.13
C VAL A 453 -15.09 -32.16 0.62
N GLY A 454 -16.34 -32.25 1.06
CA GLY A 454 -17.19 -33.41 0.82
C GLY A 454 -18.68 -33.12 0.64
N ALA A 455 -19.49 -34.17 0.82
CA ALA A 455 -20.93 -34.08 0.63
C ALA A 455 -21.64 -33.16 1.64
N ASP A 456 -21.11 -33.06 2.85
CA ASP A 456 -21.66 -32.20 3.89
C ASP A 456 -21.45 -30.72 3.54
N ASP A 457 -20.28 -30.37 2.99
CA ASP A 457 -19.98 -29.03 2.51
C ASP A 457 -20.82 -28.64 1.29
N LEU A 458 -20.96 -29.56 0.36
CA LEU A 458 -21.86 -29.39 -0.78
C LEU A 458 -23.29 -29.09 -0.31
N SER A 459 -23.73 -29.76 0.75
CA SER A 459 -25.07 -29.52 1.32
C SER A 459 -25.19 -28.12 1.92
N ILE A 460 -24.15 -27.62 2.58
CA ILE A 460 -24.07 -26.25 3.12
C ILE A 460 -24.10 -25.24 1.97
N LEU A 461 -23.28 -25.44 0.94
CA LEU A 461 -23.24 -24.57 -0.24
C LEU A 461 -24.62 -24.52 -0.93
N LEU A 462 -25.24 -25.65 -1.21
CA LEU A 462 -26.55 -25.69 -1.84
C LEU A 462 -27.65 -25.09 -0.96
N GLY A 463 -27.53 -25.19 0.35
CA GLY A 463 -28.44 -24.58 1.32
C GLY A 463 -28.30 -23.01 1.37
N SER A 464 -27.20 -22.49 0.89
CA SER A 464 -26.89 -21.06 0.85
C SER A 464 -27.08 -20.43 -0.54
N TRP A 465 -27.63 -21.18 -1.51
CA TRP A 465 -27.73 -20.78 -2.91
C TRP A 465 -28.50 -19.48 -3.13
N GLY A 466 -27.95 -18.56 -3.89
CA GLY A 466 -28.49 -17.22 -4.17
C GLY A 466 -27.73 -16.11 -3.49
N THR A 467 -28.35 -14.94 -3.31
CA THR A 467 -27.69 -13.76 -2.71
C THR A 467 -27.25 -14.06 -1.28
N CYS A 468 -25.96 -13.95 -1.04
CA CYS A 468 -25.34 -14.34 0.22
C CYS A 468 -24.05 -13.53 0.51
N ALA A 469 -24.13 -12.21 0.45
CA ALA A 469 -22.99 -11.35 0.67
C ALA A 469 -22.32 -11.63 2.03
N GLY A 470 -21.04 -12.04 2.01
CA GLY A 470 -20.23 -12.30 3.20
C GLY A 470 -20.53 -13.62 3.92
N CYS A 471 -21.19 -14.57 3.28
CA CYS A 471 -21.31 -15.93 3.84
C CYS A 471 -20.17 -16.85 3.35
N ASN A 472 -19.82 -17.83 4.16
CA ASN A 472 -18.72 -18.77 3.89
C ASN A 472 -18.91 -19.62 2.62
N ALA A 473 -20.13 -19.70 2.09
CA ALA A 473 -20.44 -20.45 0.89
C ALA A 473 -20.26 -19.66 -0.41
N ASP A 474 -20.10 -18.32 -0.31
CA ASP A 474 -19.70 -17.44 -1.41
C ASP A 474 -18.17 -17.53 -1.56
N LEU A 475 -17.71 -18.55 -2.28
CA LEU A 475 -16.29 -18.89 -2.46
C LEU A 475 -15.60 -18.03 -3.51
N THR A 476 -16.40 -17.34 -4.34
CA THR A 476 -15.90 -16.42 -5.39
C THR A 476 -15.90 -14.97 -4.95
N PHE A 477 -16.56 -14.65 -3.82
CA PHE A 477 -16.68 -13.29 -3.23
C PHE A 477 -17.43 -12.30 -4.14
N ASP A 478 -18.38 -12.80 -4.94
CA ASP A 478 -19.21 -11.97 -5.81
C ASP A 478 -20.56 -11.56 -5.17
N GLY A 479 -20.82 -12.02 -3.95
CA GLY A 479 -22.04 -11.76 -3.17
C GLY A 479 -23.19 -12.71 -3.48
N VAL A 480 -22.96 -13.74 -4.29
CA VAL A 480 -23.98 -14.71 -4.72
C VAL A 480 -23.41 -16.11 -4.71
N VAL A 481 -24.00 -17.03 -3.96
CA VAL A 481 -23.67 -18.46 -4.07
C VAL A 481 -24.29 -19.03 -5.33
N SER A 482 -23.45 -19.49 -6.25
CA SER A 482 -23.82 -19.88 -7.62
C SER A 482 -23.08 -21.12 -8.12
N ALA A 483 -23.15 -21.38 -9.43
CA ALA A 483 -22.42 -22.47 -10.07
C ALA A 483 -20.88 -22.27 -10.02
N ASP A 484 -20.41 -21.02 -9.92
CA ASP A 484 -19.01 -20.72 -9.86
C ASP A 484 -18.42 -21.13 -8.51
N ASP A 485 -19.14 -20.90 -7.40
CA ASP A 485 -18.77 -21.39 -6.06
C ASP A 485 -18.78 -22.90 -5.97
N LEU A 486 -19.78 -23.52 -6.60
CA LEU A 486 -19.82 -24.96 -6.73
C LEU A 486 -18.60 -25.50 -7.49
N GLY A 487 -18.15 -24.77 -8.51
CA GLY A 487 -16.91 -25.08 -9.24
C GLY A 487 -15.66 -25.05 -8.33
N VAL A 488 -15.54 -24.05 -7.47
CA VAL A 488 -14.46 -23.95 -6.47
C VAL A 488 -14.52 -25.12 -5.48
N LEU A 489 -15.71 -25.44 -4.94
CA LEU A 489 -15.88 -26.56 -4.01
C LEU A 489 -15.50 -27.87 -4.67
N LEU A 490 -15.99 -28.15 -5.87
CA LEU A 490 -15.71 -29.40 -6.59
C LEU A 490 -14.26 -29.53 -7.01
N GLY A 491 -13.58 -28.41 -7.30
CA GLY A 491 -12.16 -28.36 -7.61
C GLY A 491 -11.26 -28.77 -6.44
N ASN A 492 -11.78 -28.68 -5.19
CA ASN A 492 -11.07 -29.01 -3.96
C ASN A 492 -11.60 -30.32 -3.30
N TRP A 493 -12.42 -31.06 -3.98
CA TRP A 493 -13.08 -32.26 -3.44
C TRP A 493 -12.08 -33.34 -2.98
N GLY A 494 -12.18 -33.78 -1.73
CA GLY A 494 -11.36 -34.86 -1.12
C GLY A 494 -10.50 -34.47 0.06
#